data_b87406917c9c1814db74a1031030cdb0
#
_entry.id   b87406917c9c1814db74a1031030cdb0
#
_cell.length_a   1.000
_cell.length_b   1.000
_cell.length_c   1.000
_cell.angle_alpha   90.00
_cell.angle_beta   90.00
_cell.angle_gamma   90.00
#
_symmetry.space_group_name_H-M   'P 1'
#
loop_
_entity.id
_entity.type
_entity.pdbx_description
1 polymer ?
#
loop_
_entity_poly.entity_id
_entity_poly.type
_entity_poly.pdbx_seq_one_letter_code
_entity_poly.pdbx_strand_id
1 'polypeptide(L)'
;MRHNTPELFAHQLREGHYNELRVALYFMLQGAHVRIGYTGQRYDLSVIPPQKPRFSVEVKWDKRAGETGNLYFEIRNTRRNEPSGIAATTADLWCHVIGEGDEALLAPVPRLRKLLRSKKLRQVETKAEDGNSLGLLAPRAWLEAQEGIAWITLPTVEEFFGELFRK
;
A
#
# COMPACT_ATOMS: atom_id res chain seq x y z
N MET A 1 -23.01 -16.69 4.94
CA MET A 1 -21.86 -16.13 5.68
C MET A 1 -20.63 -16.93 5.29
N ARG A 2 -19.69 -16.34 4.56
CA ARG A 2 -18.39 -17.00 4.33
C ARG A 2 -17.57 -16.77 5.60
N HIS A 3 -17.42 -17.81 6.41
CA HIS A 3 -16.53 -17.77 7.56
C HIS A 3 -15.10 -17.60 7.03
N ASN A 4 -14.38 -16.62 7.60
CA ASN A 4 -12.96 -16.45 7.33
C ASN A 4 -12.24 -17.67 7.91
N THR A 5 -11.91 -18.63 7.05
CA THR A 5 -11.19 -19.83 7.51
C THR A 5 -9.71 -19.46 7.72
N PRO A 6 -8.97 -20.20 8.57
CA PRO A 6 -7.53 -19.99 8.73
C PRO A 6 -6.76 -20.02 7.41
N GLU A 7 -7.21 -20.82 6.45
CA GLU A 7 -6.62 -20.91 5.11
C GLU A 7 -6.83 -19.63 4.30
N LEU A 8 -8.04 -19.05 4.36
CA LEU A 8 -8.34 -17.79 3.67
C LEU A 8 -7.52 -16.63 4.27
N PHE A 9 -7.41 -16.58 5.60
CA PHE A 9 -6.58 -15.59 6.28
C PHE A 9 -5.10 -15.75 5.91
N ALA A 10 -4.57 -16.98 5.89
CA ALA A 10 -3.19 -17.26 5.47
C ALA A 10 -2.95 -16.91 4.00
N HIS A 11 -3.96 -17.07 3.14
CA HIS A 11 -3.88 -16.66 1.74
C HIS A 11 -3.82 -15.12 1.61
N GLN A 12 -4.71 -14.41 2.29
CA GLN A 12 -4.74 -12.94 2.30
C GLN A 12 -3.43 -12.34 2.86
N LEU A 13 -2.87 -12.95 3.90
CA LEU A 13 -1.60 -12.55 4.48
C LEU A 13 -0.44 -12.75 3.49
N ARG A 14 -0.41 -13.89 2.79
CA ARG A 14 0.59 -14.15 1.73
C ARG A 14 0.48 -13.15 0.57
N GLU A 15 -0.72 -12.82 0.15
CA GLU A 15 -0.95 -11.82 -0.90
C GLU A 15 -0.49 -10.41 -0.47
N GLY A 16 -0.72 -10.01 0.78
CA GLY A 16 -0.20 -8.75 1.34
C GLY A 16 1.32 -8.72 1.32
N HIS A 17 1.97 -9.75 1.82
CA HIS A 17 3.43 -9.86 1.83
C HIS A 17 4.04 -9.95 0.42
N TYR A 18 3.33 -10.53 -0.55
CA TYR A 18 3.77 -10.54 -1.94
C TYR A 18 3.94 -9.12 -2.49
N ASN A 19 3.01 -8.23 -2.24
CA ASN A 19 3.12 -6.84 -2.67
C ASN A 19 4.18 -6.05 -1.88
N GLU A 20 4.34 -6.30 -0.59
CA GLU A 20 5.45 -5.75 0.20
C GLU A 20 6.80 -6.17 -0.39
N LEU A 21 6.95 -7.43 -0.80
CA LEU A 21 8.16 -7.92 -1.46
C LEU A 21 8.40 -7.22 -2.80
N ARG A 22 7.38 -7.01 -3.62
CA ARG A 22 7.50 -6.28 -4.90
C ARG A 22 7.96 -4.84 -4.69
N VAL A 23 7.43 -4.16 -3.69
CA VAL A 23 7.86 -2.79 -3.34
C VAL A 23 9.30 -2.80 -2.81
N ALA A 24 9.67 -3.81 -2.02
CA ALA A 24 11.06 -3.98 -1.58
C ALA A 24 12.01 -4.17 -2.78
N LEU A 25 11.67 -5.04 -3.72
CA LEU A 25 12.44 -5.26 -4.95
C LEU A 25 12.58 -3.99 -5.79
N TYR A 26 11.53 -3.18 -5.88
CA TYR A 26 11.57 -1.89 -6.58
C TYR A 26 12.68 -0.98 -6.04
N PHE A 27 12.83 -0.89 -4.72
CA PHE A 27 13.89 -0.10 -4.10
C PHE A 27 15.27 -0.78 -4.18
N MET A 28 15.33 -2.11 -4.06
CA MET A 28 16.56 -2.88 -4.19
C MET A 28 17.18 -2.74 -5.58
N LEU A 29 16.36 -2.72 -6.63
CA LEU A 29 16.83 -2.49 -8.01
C LEU A 29 17.44 -1.08 -8.21
N GLN A 30 17.14 -0.14 -7.31
CA GLN A 30 17.75 1.19 -7.27
C GLN A 30 18.98 1.24 -6.34
N GLY A 31 19.47 0.11 -5.88
CA GLY A 31 20.65 -0.01 -5.02
C GLY A 31 20.40 0.18 -3.53
N ALA A 32 19.15 0.23 -3.08
CA ALA A 32 18.85 0.36 -1.67
C ALA A 32 18.97 -0.98 -0.91
N HIS A 33 19.33 -0.91 0.36
CA HIS A 33 19.08 -1.99 1.30
C HIS A 33 17.67 -1.87 1.85
N VAL A 34 16.91 -2.97 1.84
CA VAL A 34 15.52 -2.97 2.32
C VAL A 34 15.35 -4.02 3.42
N ARG A 35 14.69 -3.61 4.50
CA ARG A 35 14.22 -4.52 5.55
C ARG A 35 12.71 -4.56 5.52
N ILE A 36 12.15 -5.76 5.44
CA ILE A 36 10.70 -5.98 5.51
C ILE A 36 10.35 -6.16 6.99
N GLY A 37 9.38 -5.37 7.45
CA GLY A 37 8.88 -5.44 8.83
C GLY A 37 7.94 -6.63 8.99
N TYR A 38 8.20 -7.45 10.00
CA TYR A 38 7.25 -8.43 10.50
C TYR A 38 6.60 -7.87 11.77
N THR A 39 5.49 -8.41 12.15
CA THR A 39 4.66 -8.09 13.32
C THR A 39 5.21 -7.08 14.36
N GLY A 40 4.46 -6.02 14.62
CA GLY A 40 4.75 -5.03 15.67
C GLY A 40 5.45 -3.75 15.21
N GLN A 41 5.78 -3.60 13.95
CA GLN A 41 6.27 -2.34 13.39
C GLN A 41 5.12 -1.47 12.89
N ARG A 42 5.34 -0.16 12.90
CA ARG A 42 4.35 0.85 12.47
C ARG A 42 4.42 1.16 10.97
N TYR A 43 5.18 0.38 10.20
CA TYR A 43 5.37 0.46 8.77
C TYR A 43 5.85 -0.90 8.23
N ASP A 44 5.68 -1.15 6.96
CA ASP A 44 5.98 -2.45 6.34
C ASP A 44 7.45 -2.58 5.92
N LEU A 45 8.05 -1.50 5.39
CA LEU A 45 9.42 -1.52 4.90
C LEU A 45 10.27 -0.42 5.52
N SER A 46 11.55 -0.73 5.74
CA SER A 46 12.62 0.24 6.02
C SER A 46 13.62 0.22 4.87
N VAL A 47 13.77 1.35 4.20
CA VAL A 47 14.60 1.51 3.00
C VAL A 47 15.82 2.36 3.33
N ILE A 48 17.01 1.87 3.01
CA ILE A 48 18.28 2.56 3.19
C ILE A 48 18.91 2.74 1.81
N PRO A 49 18.66 3.87 1.13
CA PRO A 49 19.23 4.12 -0.19
C PRO A 49 20.74 4.46 -0.08
N PRO A 50 21.50 4.30 -1.18
CA PRO A 50 22.89 4.71 -1.18
C PRO A 50 23.03 6.21 -0.89
N GLN A 51 23.91 6.57 0.05
CA GLN A 51 24.27 7.96 0.38
C GLN A 51 23.09 8.91 0.70
N LYS A 52 21.95 8.36 1.12
CA LYS A 52 20.76 9.12 1.53
C LYS A 52 20.23 8.61 2.87
N PRO A 53 19.50 9.44 3.63
CA PRO A 53 18.86 9.01 4.85
C PRO A 53 17.90 7.85 4.65
N ARG A 54 17.80 7.01 5.68
CA ARG A 54 16.79 5.94 5.76
C ARG A 54 15.38 6.55 5.77
N PHE A 55 14.44 5.88 5.11
CA PHE A 55 13.01 6.16 5.21
C PHE A 55 12.20 4.88 5.37
N SER A 56 10.97 5.04 5.79
CA SER A 56 10.01 3.97 5.98
C SER A 56 8.87 4.03 4.97
N VAL A 57 8.32 2.87 4.60
CA VAL A 57 7.23 2.76 3.62
C VAL A 57 6.10 1.93 4.21
N GLU A 58 4.89 2.43 4.11
CA GLU A 58 3.65 1.67 4.29
C GLU A 58 3.16 1.20 2.94
N VAL A 59 2.86 -0.07 2.81
CA VAL A 59 2.36 -0.68 1.57
C VAL A 59 0.89 -1.04 1.74
N LYS A 60 0.08 -0.59 0.81
CA LYS A 60 -1.35 -0.95 0.78
C LYS A 60 -1.70 -1.54 -0.56
N TRP A 61 -2.41 -2.67 -0.55
CA TRP A 61 -2.95 -3.27 -1.74
C TRP A 61 -4.45 -2.99 -1.87
N ASP A 62 -4.85 -2.34 -2.94
CA ASP A 62 -6.23 -2.03 -3.27
C ASP A 62 -6.66 -2.80 -4.51
N LYS A 63 -7.18 -4.01 -4.29
CA LYS A 63 -7.64 -4.91 -5.37
C LYS A 63 -8.67 -4.25 -6.28
N ARG A 64 -9.55 -3.41 -5.74
CA ARG A 64 -10.66 -2.83 -6.47
C ARG A 64 -10.31 -1.55 -7.24
N ALA A 65 -9.19 -0.93 -6.92
CA ALA A 65 -8.80 0.33 -7.56
C ALA A 65 -8.61 0.19 -9.07
N GLY A 66 -8.11 -0.95 -9.54
CA GLY A 66 -7.95 -1.25 -10.96
C GLY A 66 -9.27 -1.32 -11.74
N GLU A 67 -10.34 -1.78 -11.09
CA GLU A 67 -11.67 -1.93 -11.70
C GLU A 67 -12.49 -0.65 -11.60
N THR A 68 -12.42 0.03 -10.45
CA THR A 68 -13.30 1.16 -10.12
C THR A 68 -12.75 2.51 -10.55
N GLY A 69 -11.45 2.60 -10.82
CA GLY A 69 -10.75 3.87 -11.06
C GLY A 69 -10.70 4.79 -9.83
N ASN A 70 -10.98 4.25 -8.63
CA ASN A 70 -10.91 4.99 -7.38
C ASN A 70 -10.01 4.25 -6.39
N LEU A 71 -9.10 4.98 -5.73
CA LEU A 71 -8.25 4.47 -4.67
C LEU A 71 -8.94 4.68 -3.32
N TYR A 72 -8.93 3.64 -2.49
CA TYR A 72 -9.53 3.67 -1.15
C TYR A 72 -8.46 3.93 -0.10
N PHE A 73 -8.57 5.07 0.58
CA PHE A 73 -7.67 5.44 1.67
C PHE A 73 -8.38 5.31 3.01
N GLU A 74 -8.08 4.25 3.74
CA GLU A 74 -8.61 4.05 5.09
C GLU A 74 -8.15 5.15 6.04
N ILE A 75 -9.09 5.73 6.80
CA ILE A 75 -8.84 6.81 7.77
C ILE A 75 -9.25 6.44 9.20
N ARG A 76 -10.12 5.46 9.36
CA ARG A 76 -10.62 5.05 10.67
C ARG A 76 -11.01 3.58 10.69
N ASN A 77 -10.67 2.89 11.75
CA ASN A 77 -11.28 1.62 12.11
C ASN A 77 -12.55 1.91 12.90
N THR A 78 -13.73 1.61 12.33
CA THR A 78 -15.02 1.98 12.93
C THR A 78 -15.38 1.07 14.10
N ARG A 79 -14.87 -0.17 14.16
CA ARG A 79 -15.09 -1.10 15.26
C ARG A 79 -14.38 -0.63 16.54
N ARG A 80 -13.11 -0.20 16.42
CA ARG A 80 -12.31 0.31 17.56
C ARG A 80 -12.45 1.80 17.78
N ASN A 81 -13.08 2.48 16.82
CA ASN A 81 -13.23 3.94 16.81
C ASN A 81 -11.88 4.69 16.86
N GLU A 82 -10.87 4.18 16.18
CA GLU A 82 -9.49 4.69 16.17
C GLU A 82 -9.06 5.10 14.77
N PRO A 83 -8.16 6.12 14.62
CA PRO A 83 -7.51 6.38 13.35
C PRO A 83 -6.80 5.12 12.82
N SER A 84 -6.86 4.92 11.50
CA SER A 84 -6.21 3.78 10.84
C SER A 84 -5.74 4.15 9.44
N GLY A 85 -5.02 3.25 8.79
CA GLY A 85 -4.50 3.44 7.45
C GLY A 85 -3.70 4.74 7.31
N ILE A 86 -4.03 5.54 6.29
CA ILE A 86 -3.31 6.81 6.02
C ILE A 86 -3.41 7.82 7.16
N ALA A 87 -4.44 7.77 7.99
CA ALA A 87 -4.60 8.67 9.13
C ALA A 87 -3.66 8.30 10.31
N ALA A 88 -3.33 7.03 10.48
CA ALA A 88 -2.56 6.51 11.61
C ALA A 88 -1.09 6.22 11.31
N THR A 89 -0.74 5.90 10.07
CA THR A 89 0.63 5.49 9.71
C THR A 89 1.67 6.50 10.12
N THR A 90 2.82 6.02 10.58
CA THR A 90 4.00 6.83 10.89
C THR A 90 5.09 6.68 9.82
N ALA A 91 4.80 6.00 8.73
CA ALA A 91 5.71 5.86 7.60
C ALA A 91 6.01 7.20 6.93
N ASP A 92 7.18 7.31 6.33
CA ASP A 92 7.58 8.48 5.55
C ASP A 92 6.89 8.48 4.19
N LEU A 93 6.80 7.31 3.55
CA LEU A 93 6.15 7.10 2.25
C LEU A 93 4.97 6.13 2.36
N TRP A 94 3.99 6.38 1.51
CA TRP A 94 2.85 5.51 1.25
C TRP A 94 2.97 4.93 -0.15
N CYS A 95 2.92 3.60 -0.27
CA CYS A 95 2.86 2.89 -1.53
C CYS A 95 1.51 2.20 -1.67
N HIS A 96 0.73 2.59 -2.67
CA HIS A 96 -0.62 2.06 -2.92
C HIS A 96 -0.62 1.23 -4.20
N VAL A 97 -0.60 -0.08 -4.05
CA VAL A 97 -0.59 -1.04 -5.17
C VAL A 97 -2.00 -1.17 -5.74
N ILE A 98 -2.13 -1.08 -7.06
CA ILE A 98 -3.41 -0.95 -7.76
C ILE A 98 -3.82 -2.26 -8.43
N GLY A 99 -4.92 -2.84 -7.97
CA GLY A 99 -5.49 -4.03 -8.57
C GLY A 99 -4.52 -5.22 -8.58
N GLU A 100 -4.63 -6.04 -9.61
CA GLU A 100 -3.75 -7.21 -9.85
C GLU A 100 -2.56 -6.87 -10.75
N GLY A 101 -2.39 -5.60 -11.12
CA GLY A 101 -1.35 -5.16 -12.04
C GLY A 101 -0.04 -4.78 -11.35
N ASP A 102 0.79 -4.08 -12.11
CA ASP A 102 2.14 -3.70 -11.70
C ASP A 102 2.24 -2.24 -11.27
N GLU A 103 1.15 -1.51 -11.38
CA GLU A 103 1.14 -0.08 -11.06
C GLU A 103 0.95 0.18 -9.57
N ALA A 104 1.67 1.16 -9.07
CA ALA A 104 1.47 1.68 -7.72
C ALA A 104 1.63 3.21 -7.68
N LEU A 105 0.89 3.83 -6.77
CA LEU A 105 1.09 5.21 -6.38
C LEU A 105 2.10 5.24 -5.24
N LEU A 106 3.13 6.07 -5.35
CA LEU A 106 4.11 6.33 -4.30
C LEU A 106 4.12 7.81 -3.95
N ALA A 107 3.89 8.13 -2.67
CA ALA A 107 3.82 9.51 -2.22
C ALA A 107 4.33 9.69 -0.78
N PRO A 108 4.93 10.84 -0.44
CA PRO A 108 5.17 11.22 0.94
C PRO A 108 3.86 11.28 1.72
N VAL A 109 3.82 10.64 2.90
CA VAL A 109 2.60 10.58 3.73
C VAL A 109 2.07 11.97 4.07
N PRO A 110 2.89 12.96 4.46
CA PRO A 110 2.39 14.30 4.72
C PRO A 110 1.75 14.97 3.49
N ARG A 111 2.35 14.76 2.30
CA ARG A 111 1.80 15.30 1.04
C ARG A 111 0.46 14.65 0.71
N LEU A 112 0.39 13.33 0.79
CA LEU A 112 -0.84 12.59 0.51
C LEU A 112 -1.96 12.98 1.47
N ARG A 113 -1.68 13.08 2.77
CA ARG A 113 -2.65 13.59 3.76
C ARG A 113 -3.16 14.99 3.44
N LYS A 114 -2.28 15.89 3.00
CA LYS A 114 -2.67 17.25 2.59
C LYS A 114 -3.59 17.21 1.39
N LEU A 115 -3.29 16.41 0.38
CA LEU A 115 -4.12 16.24 -0.81
C LEU A 115 -5.51 15.68 -0.47
N LEU A 116 -5.57 14.61 0.30
CA LEU A 116 -6.85 13.98 0.68
C LEU A 116 -7.76 14.93 1.49
N ARG A 117 -7.20 15.90 2.22
CA ARG A 117 -7.95 16.94 2.91
C ARG A 117 -8.33 18.14 2.04
N SER A 118 -7.63 18.36 0.93
CA SER A 118 -7.85 19.54 0.08
C SER A 118 -9.10 19.47 -0.78
N LYS A 119 -9.69 18.29 -0.89
CA LYS A 119 -10.89 18.03 -1.70
C LYS A 119 -11.94 17.30 -0.87
N LYS A 120 -13.21 17.66 -1.07
CA LYS A 120 -14.32 16.90 -0.50
C LYS A 120 -14.43 15.56 -1.22
N LEU A 121 -13.81 14.54 -0.68
CA LEU A 121 -13.87 13.17 -1.19
C LEU A 121 -15.06 12.42 -0.61
N ARG A 122 -15.56 11.45 -1.38
CA ARG A 122 -16.61 10.55 -0.91
C ARG A 122 -16.07 9.66 0.19
N GLN A 123 -16.77 9.63 1.32
CA GLN A 123 -16.51 8.68 2.39
C GLN A 123 -17.31 7.39 2.16
N VAL A 124 -16.66 6.27 2.38
CA VAL A 124 -17.27 4.95 2.28
C VAL A 124 -16.87 4.13 3.49
N GLU A 125 -17.88 3.53 4.13
CA GLU A 125 -17.66 2.54 5.16
C GLU A 125 -17.67 1.15 4.52
N THR A 126 -16.61 0.38 4.74
CA THR A 126 -16.52 -1.01 4.33
C THR A 126 -16.74 -1.90 5.54
N LYS A 127 -17.65 -2.85 5.39
CA LYS A 127 -17.85 -3.92 6.36
C LYS A 127 -17.05 -5.14 5.90
N ALA A 128 -15.79 -5.19 6.30
CA ALA A 128 -15.01 -6.40 6.12
C ALA A 128 -15.29 -7.37 7.27
N GLU A 129 -15.13 -8.67 7.04
CA GLU A 129 -15.31 -9.69 8.08
C GLU A 129 -14.35 -9.46 9.26
N ASP A 130 -13.21 -8.84 9.04
CA ASP A 130 -12.14 -8.59 10.02
C ASP A 130 -12.18 -7.20 10.69
N GLY A 131 -13.15 -6.39 10.38
CA GLY A 131 -13.31 -5.06 10.95
C GLY A 131 -13.95 -4.08 9.98
N ASN A 132 -14.69 -3.15 10.53
CA ASN A 132 -15.28 -2.08 9.77
C ASN A 132 -14.24 -0.98 9.57
N SER A 133 -14.06 -0.50 8.35
CA SER A 133 -13.20 0.63 8.05
C SER A 133 -13.97 1.74 7.37
N LEU A 134 -13.67 2.98 7.74
CA LEU A 134 -14.10 4.19 7.04
C LEU A 134 -12.93 4.71 6.23
N GLY A 135 -13.16 4.99 4.97
CA GLY A 135 -12.13 5.52 4.08
C GLY A 135 -12.66 6.54 3.09
N LEU A 136 -11.72 7.17 2.41
CA LEU A 136 -11.94 8.15 1.36
C LEU A 136 -11.73 7.49 0.00
N LEU A 137 -12.66 7.68 -0.92
CA LEU A 137 -12.49 7.32 -2.33
C LEU A 137 -11.93 8.50 -3.10
N ALA A 138 -10.70 8.35 -3.60
CA ALA A 138 -10.02 9.34 -4.42
C ALA A 138 -9.96 8.87 -5.88
N PRO A 139 -10.54 9.60 -6.83
CA PRO A 139 -10.45 9.25 -8.24
C PRO A 139 -9.01 9.23 -8.72
N ARG A 140 -8.62 8.16 -9.42
CA ARG A 140 -7.28 7.98 -9.98
C ARG A 140 -6.89 9.19 -10.86
N ALA A 141 -7.75 9.57 -11.79
CA ALA A 141 -7.49 10.69 -12.69
C ALA A 141 -7.22 12.01 -11.95
N TRP A 142 -7.87 12.22 -10.80
CA TRP A 142 -7.57 13.39 -9.97
C TRP A 142 -6.21 13.29 -9.29
N LEU A 143 -5.83 12.10 -8.80
CA LEU A 143 -4.52 11.88 -8.19
C LEU A 143 -3.39 12.01 -9.21
N GLU A 144 -3.59 11.52 -10.44
CA GLU A 144 -2.61 11.63 -11.54
C GLU A 144 -2.28 13.09 -11.90
N ALA A 145 -3.23 13.99 -11.70
CA ALA A 145 -3.04 15.43 -11.94
C ALA A 145 -2.34 16.16 -10.77
N GLN A 146 -1.99 15.47 -9.68
CA GLN A 146 -1.40 16.10 -8.51
C GLN A 146 0.14 16.06 -8.54
N GLU A 147 0.77 17.17 -8.24
CA GLU A 147 2.22 17.21 -8.02
C GLU A 147 2.62 16.53 -6.71
N GLY A 148 3.82 15.95 -6.70
CA GLY A 148 4.40 15.30 -5.52
C GLY A 148 3.85 13.91 -5.24
N ILE A 149 3.20 13.29 -6.24
CA ILE A 149 2.83 11.89 -6.32
C ILE A 149 3.57 11.26 -7.49
N ALA A 150 4.19 10.12 -7.27
CA ALA A 150 4.80 9.32 -8.31
C ALA A 150 3.92 8.09 -8.62
N TRP A 151 3.79 7.79 -9.90
CA TRP A 151 3.23 6.53 -10.39
C TRP A 151 4.39 5.67 -10.84
N ILE A 152 4.49 4.48 -10.28
CA ILE A 152 5.62 3.57 -10.48
C ILE A 152 5.12 2.23 -11.00
N THR A 153 6.00 1.53 -11.72
CA THR A 153 5.79 0.14 -12.11
C THR A 153 6.59 -0.75 -11.19
N LEU A 154 5.93 -1.68 -10.52
CA LEU A 154 6.57 -2.64 -9.63
C LEU A 154 7.08 -3.84 -10.42
N PRO A 155 8.26 -4.39 -10.09
CA PRO A 155 8.72 -5.66 -10.66
C PRO A 155 7.80 -6.80 -10.22
N THR A 156 7.72 -7.85 -11.01
CA THR A 156 7.17 -9.13 -10.54
C THR A 156 8.28 -9.92 -9.84
N VAL A 157 7.90 -10.76 -8.88
CA VAL A 157 8.87 -11.61 -8.17
C VAL A 157 9.48 -12.61 -9.16
N GLU A 158 8.69 -13.11 -10.08
CA GLU A 158 9.08 -14.06 -11.12
C GLU A 158 10.09 -13.47 -12.09
N GLU A 159 9.94 -12.22 -12.49
CA GLU A 159 10.93 -11.54 -13.33
C GLU A 159 12.28 -11.36 -12.62
N PHE A 160 12.25 -11.04 -11.33
CA PHE A 160 13.47 -10.85 -10.55
C PHE A 160 14.23 -12.15 -10.31
N PHE A 161 13.51 -13.24 -10.05
CA PHE A 161 14.08 -14.55 -9.75
C PHE A 161 13.97 -15.54 -10.94
N GLY A 162 13.40 -15.14 -12.06
CA GLY A 162 12.98 -16.02 -13.15
C GLY A 162 14.09 -16.91 -13.73
N GLU A 163 15.32 -16.43 -13.80
CA GLU A 163 16.46 -17.23 -14.28
C GLU A 163 16.97 -18.22 -13.24
N LEU A 164 16.82 -17.93 -11.95
CA LEU A 164 17.21 -18.82 -10.86
C LEU A 164 16.27 -20.03 -10.70
N PHE A 165 15.04 -19.89 -11.16
CA PHE A 165 14.01 -20.93 -11.06
C PHE A 165 13.70 -21.65 -12.39
N ARG A 166 14.31 -21.21 -13.50
CA ARG A 166 14.27 -21.97 -14.75
C ARG A 166 15.32 -23.09 -14.69
N LYS A 167 14.86 -24.27 -14.27
CA LYS A 167 15.60 -25.51 -14.49
C LYS A 167 15.17 -26.10 -15.82
#